data_9ca9dd1c5ed1f7c4667210062c7ba560
#
_entry.id   9ca9dd1c5ed1f7c4667210062c7ba560
#
_cell.length_a   1.000
_cell.length_b   1.000
_cell.length_c   1.000
_cell.angle_alpha   90.00
_cell.angle_beta   90.00
_cell.angle_gamma   90.00
#
_symmetry.space_group_name_H-M   'P 1'
#
loop_
_entity.id
_entity.type
_entity.pdbx_description
1 polymer ?
#
loop_
_entity_poly.entity_id
_entity_poly.type
_entity_poly.pdbx_seq_one_letter_code
_entity_poly.pdbx_strand_id
1 'polypeptide(L)'
;ERLFPERAVRRYLAILTLLFAATFPAGLYATHPALKEVAKMFVGMMAPFGDMSGGTVFLLVLMNNVFASLLMMMSGLLAGVIPVVSVGFNGFALGLIYSHISGTAGHGQALLELAPHAVFEVPALLIVASYGLWLGVGTIRRFRGKEARPIPAMLNHAVVRYFTLVFPLLIGASAAETILFLRGG
;
A
#
# COMPACT_ATOMS: atom_id res chain seq x y z
N GLU A 1 17.06 10.90 -16.28
CA GLU A 1 16.15 11.55 -15.30
C GLU A 1 15.92 10.62 -14.14
N ARG A 2 16.21 11.04 -12.90
CA ARG A 2 16.12 10.14 -11.74
C ARG A 2 14.64 9.96 -11.38
N LEU A 3 14.16 8.70 -11.34
CA LEU A 3 12.79 8.35 -10.93
C LEU A 3 12.41 8.98 -9.58
N PHE A 4 13.39 9.11 -8.69
CA PHE A 4 13.27 9.76 -7.38
C PHE A 4 14.29 10.91 -7.31
N PRO A 5 13.92 12.15 -7.63
CA PRO A 5 14.86 13.28 -7.67
C PRO A 5 15.39 13.64 -6.28
N GLU A 6 14.66 13.32 -5.24
CA GLU A 6 15.02 13.64 -3.88
C GLU A 6 15.76 12.48 -3.21
N ARG A 7 16.98 12.72 -2.76
CA ARG A 7 17.74 11.74 -1.96
C ARG A 7 16.97 11.32 -0.70
N ALA A 8 16.17 12.23 -0.15
CA ALA A 8 15.33 11.96 1.00
C ALA A 8 14.25 10.91 0.71
N VAL A 9 13.52 11.02 -0.42
CA VAL A 9 12.47 10.05 -0.80
C VAL A 9 13.05 8.65 -0.95
N ARG A 10 14.23 8.51 -1.56
CA ARG A 10 14.90 7.20 -1.67
C ARG A 10 15.30 6.61 -0.31
N ARG A 11 15.74 7.45 0.63
CA ARG A 11 16.03 7.01 2.00
C ARG A 11 14.75 6.56 2.71
N TYR A 12 13.67 7.31 2.57
CA TYR A 12 12.38 6.95 3.15
C TYR A 12 11.84 5.66 2.54
N LEU A 13 11.95 5.48 1.22
CA LEU A 13 11.60 4.23 0.55
C LEU A 13 12.35 3.04 1.13
N ALA A 14 13.68 3.15 1.29
CA ALA A 14 14.49 2.08 1.88
C ALA A 14 14.08 1.78 3.34
N ILE A 15 13.88 2.82 4.16
CA ILE A 15 13.45 2.65 5.56
C ILE A 15 12.07 1.99 5.64
N LEU A 16 11.12 2.43 4.83
CA LEU A 16 9.76 1.89 4.82
C LEU A 16 9.71 0.47 4.24
N THR A 17 10.57 0.14 3.27
CA THR A 17 10.73 -1.23 2.78
C THR A 17 11.27 -2.15 3.87
N LEU A 18 12.26 -1.70 4.65
CA LEU A 18 12.77 -2.46 5.80
C LEU A 18 11.71 -2.63 6.88
N LEU A 19 10.92 -1.58 7.17
CA LEU A 19 9.81 -1.66 8.12
C LEU A 19 8.76 -2.68 7.68
N PHE A 20 8.34 -2.62 6.41
CA PHE A 20 7.40 -3.58 5.83
C PHE A 20 7.94 -5.01 5.93
N ALA A 21 9.20 -5.22 5.52
CA ALA A 21 9.86 -6.52 5.58
C ALA A 21 10.01 -7.05 7.02
N ALA A 22 10.20 -6.18 8.00
CA ALA A 22 10.29 -6.56 9.41
C ALA A 22 8.92 -6.89 10.02
N THR A 23 7.85 -6.22 9.60
CA THR A 23 6.50 -6.45 10.13
C THR A 23 5.78 -7.64 9.48
N PHE A 24 6.14 -8.01 8.26
CA PHE A 24 5.57 -9.17 7.56
C PHE A 24 5.78 -10.49 8.34
N PRO A 25 6.99 -10.87 8.82
CA PRO A 25 7.16 -12.05 9.66
C PRO A 25 6.38 -11.98 10.97
N ALA A 26 6.23 -10.79 11.56
CA ALA A 26 5.44 -10.63 12.78
C ALA A 26 3.96 -11.02 12.55
N GLY A 27 3.39 -10.67 11.40
CA GLY A 27 2.06 -11.12 10.99
C GLY A 27 2.01 -12.61 10.64
N LEU A 28 3.02 -13.10 9.92
CA LEU A 28 3.13 -14.50 9.50
C LEU A 28 3.11 -15.47 10.69
N TYR A 29 3.81 -15.13 11.76
CA TYR A 29 3.91 -15.96 12.97
C TYR A 29 2.93 -15.56 14.08
N ALA A 30 1.97 -14.69 13.80
CA ALA A 30 0.96 -14.28 14.77
C ALA A 30 -0.04 -15.42 15.03
N THR A 31 0.01 -16.01 16.23
CA THR A 31 -0.78 -17.20 16.58
C THR A 31 -2.01 -16.91 17.42
N HIS A 32 -2.20 -15.67 17.88
CA HIS A 32 -3.29 -15.29 18.78
C HIS A 32 -4.67 -15.53 18.10
N PRO A 33 -5.64 -16.18 18.76
CA PRO A 33 -6.94 -16.54 18.16
C PRO A 33 -7.69 -15.32 17.58
N ALA A 34 -7.68 -14.19 18.28
CA ALA A 34 -8.33 -12.95 17.80
C ALA A 34 -7.75 -12.47 16.46
N LEU A 35 -6.44 -12.63 16.22
CA LEU A 35 -5.81 -12.26 14.96
C LEU A 35 -6.22 -13.18 13.80
N LYS A 36 -6.50 -14.45 14.09
CA LYS A 36 -7.05 -15.38 13.09
C LYS A 36 -8.46 -14.95 12.65
N GLU A 37 -9.29 -14.49 13.58
CA GLU A 37 -10.61 -13.94 13.23
C GLU A 37 -10.47 -12.65 12.40
N VAL A 38 -9.53 -11.78 12.73
CA VAL A 38 -9.22 -10.58 11.91
C VAL A 38 -8.78 -11.00 10.50
N ALA A 39 -7.92 -12.02 10.35
CA ALA A 39 -7.51 -12.51 9.04
C ALA A 39 -8.71 -13.03 8.22
N LYS A 40 -9.62 -13.80 8.83
CA LYS A 40 -10.87 -14.25 8.17
C LYS A 40 -11.73 -13.08 7.71
N MET A 41 -11.85 -12.03 8.55
CA MET A 41 -12.59 -10.82 8.16
C MET A 41 -11.97 -10.16 6.93
N PHE A 42 -10.65 -10.00 6.89
CA PHE A 42 -9.97 -9.42 5.72
C PHE A 42 -10.19 -10.27 4.45
N VAL A 43 -10.03 -11.59 4.54
CA VAL A 43 -10.28 -12.50 3.42
C VAL A 43 -11.75 -12.44 3.00
N GLY A 44 -12.69 -12.40 3.95
CA GLY A 44 -14.12 -12.26 3.67
C GLY A 44 -14.49 -10.92 3.02
N MET A 45 -13.76 -9.85 3.30
CA MET A 45 -13.96 -8.55 2.64
C MET A 45 -13.44 -8.54 1.18
N MET A 46 -12.57 -9.47 0.81
CA MET A 46 -12.12 -9.64 -0.58
C MET A 46 -13.11 -10.46 -1.44
N ALA A 47 -14.10 -11.11 -0.82
CA ALA A 47 -15.05 -12.00 -1.48
C ALA A 47 -16.40 -11.39 -2.00
N PRO A 48 -16.72 -10.07 -1.87
CA PRO A 48 -18.10 -9.59 -2.07
C PRO A 48 -18.45 -9.26 -3.53
N PHE A 49 -17.66 -9.69 -4.52
CA PHE A 49 -17.90 -9.28 -5.89
C PHE A 49 -18.88 -10.17 -6.66
N GLY A 50 -19.32 -11.30 -6.08
CA GLY A 50 -20.37 -12.22 -6.53
C GLY A 50 -20.77 -12.12 -8.01
N ASP A 51 -21.92 -11.53 -8.27
CA ASP A 51 -22.51 -11.40 -9.62
C ASP A 51 -22.07 -10.14 -10.39
N MET A 52 -21.00 -9.44 -9.94
CA MET A 52 -20.56 -8.21 -10.60
C MET A 52 -19.82 -8.49 -11.92
N SER A 53 -19.98 -7.59 -12.87
CA SER A 53 -19.17 -7.65 -14.10
C SER A 53 -17.70 -7.35 -13.80
N GLY A 54 -16.77 -7.96 -14.56
CA GLY A 54 -15.34 -7.69 -14.40
C GLY A 54 -14.98 -6.20 -14.51
N GLY A 55 -15.70 -5.44 -15.37
CA GLY A 55 -15.51 -3.98 -15.45
C GLY A 55 -15.88 -3.25 -14.17
N THR A 56 -16.94 -3.69 -13.50
CA THR A 56 -17.36 -3.13 -12.21
C THR A 56 -16.32 -3.43 -11.13
N VAL A 57 -15.86 -4.68 -11.04
CA VAL A 57 -14.80 -5.09 -10.09
C VAL A 57 -13.54 -4.27 -10.31
N PHE A 58 -13.07 -4.16 -11.55
CA PHE A 58 -11.89 -3.34 -11.89
C PHE A 58 -12.02 -1.90 -11.38
N LEU A 59 -13.14 -1.25 -11.66
CA LEU A 59 -13.36 0.14 -11.24
C LEU A 59 -13.43 0.28 -9.72
N LEU A 60 -14.12 -0.62 -9.03
CA LEU A 60 -14.23 -0.58 -7.58
C LEU A 60 -12.87 -0.76 -6.90
N VAL A 61 -12.09 -1.74 -7.32
CA VAL A 61 -10.73 -1.97 -6.80
C VAL A 61 -9.83 -0.78 -7.10
N LEU A 62 -9.85 -0.26 -8.34
CA LEU A 62 -9.04 0.90 -8.72
C LEU A 62 -9.40 2.14 -7.89
N MET A 63 -10.67 2.45 -7.76
CA MET A 63 -11.13 3.63 -7.00
C MET A 63 -10.79 3.51 -5.52
N ASN A 64 -10.98 2.33 -4.92
CA ASN A 64 -10.58 2.07 -3.53
C ASN A 64 -9.08 2.31 -3.32
N ASN A 65 -8.24 1.73 -4.17
CA ASN A 65 -6.78 1.83 -4.06
C ASN A 65 -6.27 3.25 -4.34
N VAL A 66 -6.87 3.94 -5.32
CA VAL A 66 -6.56 5.36 -5.60
C VAL A 66 -6.93 6.24 -4.41
N PHE A 67 -8.14 6.08 -3.86
CA PHE A 67 -8.57 6.88 -2.72
C PHE A 67 -7.72 6.63 -1.48
N ALA A 68 -7.50 5.37 -1.12
CA ALA A 68 -6.69 4.99 0.04
C ALA A 68 -5.24 5.51 -0.08
N SER A 69 -4.63 5.38 -1.25
CA SER A 69 -3.25 5.82 -1.48
C SER A 69 -3.10 7.34 -1.50
N LEU A 70 -4.06 8.07 -2.09
CA LEU A 70 -4.07 9.53 -2.04
C LEU A 70 -4.26 10.03 -0.61
N LEU A 71 -5.20 9.45 0.13
CA LEU A 71 -5.41 9.78 1.54
C LEU A 71 -4.16 9.53 2.38
N MET A 72 -3.48 8.41 2.16
CA MET A 72 -2.21 8.11 2.81
C MET A 72 -1.13 9.16 2.49
N MET A 73 -0.98 9.54 1.22
CA MET A 73 0.00 10.56 0.82
C MET A 73 -0.31 11.92 1.48
N MET A 74 -1.58 12.34 1.46
CA MET A 74 -2.01 13.62 2.05
C MET A 74 -1.88 13.61 3.58
N SER A 75 -2.20 12.50 4.24
CA SER A 75 -2.04 12.34 5.69
C SER A 75 -0.59 12.50 6.14
N GLY A 76 0.37 12.35 5.23
CA GLY A 76 1.77 12.64 5.46
C GLY A 76 2.02 14.07 5.97
N LEU A 77 1.20 15.04 5.57
CA LEU A 77 1.27 16.43 6.08
C LEU A 77 1.13 16.51 7.61
N LEU A 78 0.51 15.51 8.24
CA LEU A 78 0.44 15.34 9.69
C LEU A 78 1.73 14.70 10.22
N ALA A 79 2.84 15.38 10.00
CA ALA A 79 4.18 14.99 10.46
C ALA A 79 4.71 13.64 9.93
N GLY A 80 4.08 13.04 8.92
CA GLY A 80 4.51 11.78 8.32
C GLY A 80 4.26 10.51 9.17
N VAL A 81 3.55 10.62 10.28
CA VAL A 81 3.29 9.49 11.20
C VAL A 81 2.39 8.44 10.55
N ILE A 82 1.29 8.87 9.94
CA ILE A 82 0.30 7.96 9.35
C ILE A 82 0.91 7.08 8.25
N PRO A 83 1.68 7.58 7.27
CA PRO A 83 2.35 6.73 6.29
C PRO A 83 3.24 5.66 6.91
N VAL A 84 3.98 5.97 7.97
CA VAL A 84 4.85 5.00 8.66
C VAL A 84 4.03 3.90 9.33
N VAL A 85 3.01 4.28 10.09
CA VAL A 85 2.11 3.32 10.76
C VAL A 85 1.39 2.44 9.74
N SER A 86 0.90 3.05 8.65
CA SER A 86 0.21 2.32 7.58
C SER A 86 1.11 1.28 6.91
N VAL A 87 2.37 1.60 6.63
CA VAL A 87 3.32 0.63 6.04
C VAL A 87 3.56 -0.54 6.98
N GLY A 88 3.80 -0.27 8.28
CA GLY A 88 3.99 -1.33 9.27
C GLY A 88 2.75 -2.22 9.42
N PHE A 89 1.56 -1.60 9.46
CA PHE A 89 0.30 -2.33 9.52
C PHE A 89 0.06 -3.19 8.28
N ASN A 90 0.31 -2.66 7.07
CA ASN A 90 0.13 -3.43 5.83
C ASN A 90 1.10 -4.61 5.73
N GLY A 91 2.38 -4.44 6.15
CA GLY A 91 3.31 -5.57 6.22
C GLY A 91 2.83 -6.66 7.16
N PHE A 92 2.40 -6.29 8.37
CA PHE A 92 1.82 -7.20 9.35
C PHE A 92 0.56 -7.89 8.81
N ALA A 93 -0.39 -7.13 8.26
CA ALA A 93 -1.65 -7.66 7.74
C ALA A 93 -1.41 -8.63 6.59
N LEU A 94 -0.50 -8.32 5.66
CA LEU A 94 -0.16 -9.23 4.55
C LEU A 94 0.43 -10.55 5.05
N GLY A 95 1.32 -10.51 6.06
CA GLY A 95 1.86 -11.71 6.70
C GLY A 95 0.77 -12.55 7.37
N LEU A 96 -0.16 -11.89 8.07
CA LEU A 96 -1.28 -12.54 8.75
C LEU A 96 -2.24 -13.21 7.74
N ILE A 97 -2.60 -12.53 6.66
CA ILE A 97 -3.47 -13.07 5.59
C ILE A 97 -2.78 -14.24 4.90
N TYR A 98 -1.48 -14.12 4.57
CA TYR A 98 -0.71 -15.22 4.01
C TYR A 98 -0.72 -16.44 4.92
N SER A 99 -0.49 -16.26 6.23
CA SER A 99 -0.53 -17.34 7.22
C SER A 99 -1.89 -18.04 7.25
N HIS A 100 -2.97 -17.27 7.18
CA HIS A 100 -4.33 -17.82 7.18
C HIS A 100 -4.62 -18.62 5.91
N ILE A 101 -4.39 -18.06 4.71
CA ILE A 101 -4.67 -18.74 3.44
C ILE A 101 -3.77 -19.97 3.28
N SER A 102 -2.48 -19.86 3.60
CA SER A 102 -1.56 -21.01 3.49
C SER A 102 -1.93 -22.17 4.43
N GLY A 103 -2.48 -21.86 5.60
CA GLY A 103 -2.97 -22.86 6.55
C GLY A 103 -4.29 -23.54 6.15
N THR A 104 -5.11 -22.91 5.31
CA THR A 104 -6.44 -23.42 4.89
C THR A 104 -6.43 -24.00 3.48
N ALA A 105 -5.76 -23.34 2.53
CA ALA A 105 -5.76 -23.67 1.10
C ALA A 105 -4.36 -24.03 0.54
N GLY A 106 -3.33 -23.97 1.38
CA GLY A 106 -1.95 -24.26 0.99
C GLY A 106 -1.16 -23.06 0.46
N HIS A 107 0.17 -23.21 0.46
CA HIS A 107 1.10 -22.11 0.08
C HIS A 107 0.94 -21.65 -1.37
N GLY A 108 0.65 -22.57 -2.30
CA GLY A 108 0.45 -22.24 -3.71
C GLY A 108 -0.72 -21.28 -3.92
N GLN A 109 -1.85 -21.55 -3.25
CA GLN A 109 -3.04 -20.70 -3.31
C GLN A 109 -2.77 -19.34 -2.65
N ALA A 110 -2.12 -19.33 -1.48
CA ALA A 110 -1.75 -18.07 -0.83
C ALA A 110 -0.87 -17.18 -1.70
N LEU A 111 0.11 -17.74 -2.39
CA LEU A 111 0.95 -17.00 -3.33
C LEU A 111 0.16 -16.47 -4.52
N LEU A 112 -0.75 -17.27 -5.08
CA LEU A 112 -1.57 -16.86 -6.23
C LEU A 112 -2.51 -15.71 -5.88
N GLU A 113 -3.23 -15.82 -4.76
CA GLU A 113 -4.18 -14.79 -4.31
C GLU A 113 -3.50 -13.49 -3.92
N LEU A 114 -2.32 -13.56 -3.30
CA LEU A 114 -1.59 -12.37 -2.86
C LEU A 114 -0.61 -11.81 -3.91
N ALA A 115 -0.44 -12.48 -5.07
CA ALA A 115 0.48 -12.03 -6.12
C ALA A 115 0.19 -10.61 -6.64
N PRO A 116 -1.07 -10.21 -6.95
CA PRO A 116 -1.36 -8.83 -7.36
C PRO A 116 -0.95 -7.82 -6.31
N HIS A 117 -1.27 -8.12 -5.05
CA HIS A 117 -0.92 -7.29 -3.90
C HIS A 117 0.60 -7.13 -3.76
N ALA A 118 1.34 -8.23 -3.76
CA ALA A 118 2.79 -8.22 -3.61
C ALA A 118 3.52 -7.51 -4.76
N VAL A 119 3.04 -7.67 -5.99
CA VAL A 119 3.74 -7.18 -7.20
C VAL A 119 3.40 -5.72 -7.51
N PHE A 120 2.17 -5.30 -7.28
CA PHE A 120 1.69 -3.97 -7.68
C PHE A 120 1.38 -3.07 -6.50
N GLU A 121 0.62 -3.53 -5.50
CA GLU A 121 0.15 -2.66 -4.43
C GLU A 121 1.23 -2.38 -3.39
N VAL A 122 2.05 -3.36 -3.02
CA VAL A 122 3.15 -3.12 -2.07
C VAL A 122 4.16 -2.09 -2.60
N PRO A 123 4.64 -2.16 -3.86
CA PRO A 123 5.45 -1.09 -4.43
C PRO A 123 4.73 0.27 -4.47
N ALA A 124 3.44 0.30 -4.86
CA ALA A 124 2.65 1.53 -4.89
C ALA A 124 2.53 2.14 -3.49
N LEU A 125 2.19 1.33 -2.47
CA LEU A 125 2.12 1.69 -1.06
C LEU A 125 3.43 2.31 -0.57
N LEU A 126 4.56 1.66 -0.81
CA LEU A 126 5.88 2.10 -0.36
C LEU A 126 6.29 3.43 -1.01
N ILE A 127 6.00 3.60 -2.30
CA ILE A 127 6.28 4.85 -3.01
C ILE A 127 5.42 5.99 -2.44
N VAL A 128 4.12 5.77 -2.32
CA VAL A 128 3.16 6.75 -1.77
C VAL A 128 3.52 7.15 -0.35
N ALA A 129 3.79 6.17 0.52
CA ALA A 129 4.17 6.42 1.91
C ALA A 129 5.49 7.20 2.00
N SER A 130 6.44 6.96 1.08
CA SER A 130 7.71 7.69 1.02
C SER A 130 7.50 9.16 0.67
N TYR A 131 6.62 9.47 -0.27
CA TYR A 131 6.24 10.86 -0.57
C TYR A 131 5.43 11.48 0.57
N GLY A 132 4.52 10.74 1.21
CA GLY A 132 3.81 11.20 2.39
C GLY A 132 4.76 11.57 3.54
N LEU A 133 5.72 10.69 3.85
CA LEU A 133 6.74 10.96 4.86
C LEU A 133 7.63 12.16 4.48
N TRP A 134 7.99 12.28 3.19
CA TRP A 134 8.73 13.43 2.69
C TRP A 134 7.96 14.75 2.85
N LEU A 135 6.66 14.75 2.55
CA LEU A 135 5.78 15.91 2.77
C LEU A 135 5.74 16.27 4.25
N GLY A 136 5.57 15.30 5.14
CA GLY A 136 5.50 15.53 6.58
C GLY A 136 6.78 16.11 7.16
N VAL A 137 7.91 15.51 6.85
CA VAL A 137 9.23 16.01 7.30
C VAL A 137 9.51 17.40 6.70
N GLY A 138 9.17 17.61 5.43
CA GLY A 138 9.31 18.90 4.77
C GLY A 138 8.45 19.99 5.42
N THR A 139 7.21 19.65 5.78
CA THR A 139 6.30 20.56 6.51
C THR A 139 6.87 20.96 7.86
N ILE A 140 7.36 19.99 8.66
CA ILE A 140 8.01 20.27 9.96
C ILE A 140 9.24 21.16 9.76
N ARG A 141 10.08 20.84 8.78
CA ARG A 141 11.29 21.63 8.48
C ARG A 141 10.96 23.05 8.06
N ARG A 142 9.87 23.25 7.31
CA ARG A 142 9.41 24.56 6.90
C ARG A 142 8.94 25.39 8.10
N PHE A 143 8.16 24.83 9.00
CA PHE A 143 7.77 25.51 10.25
C PHE A 143 8.98 25.88 11.13
N ARG A 144 10.07 25.13 11.03
CA ARG A 144 11.33 25.41 11.71
C ARG A 144 12.28 26.33 10.92
N GLY A 145 11.84 26.91 9.80
CA GLY A 145 12.67 27.76 8.94
C GLY A 145 13.81 27.05 8.21
N LYS A 146 13.81 25.70 8.17
CA LYS A 146 14.89 24.88 7.58
C LYS A 146 14.57 24.34 6.19
N GLU A 147 13.39 24.63 5.63
CA GLU A 147 12.96 24.23 4.29
C GLU A 147 12.51 25.47 3.50
N ALA A 148 13.14 25.71 2.37
CA ALA A 148 12.85 26.87 1.52
C ALA A 148 11.63 26.64 0.60
N ARG A 149 11.35 25.37 0.22
CA ARG A 149 10.27 25.04 -0.70
C ARG A 149 8.90 25.27 -0.05
N PRO A 150 7.97 25.96 -0.72
CA PRO A 150 6.61 26.11 -0.23
C PRO A 150 5.85 24.77 -0.28
N ILE A 151 4.95 24.56 0.67
CA ILE A 151 4.13 23.33 0.75
C ILE A 151 3.38 23.04 -0.55
N PRO A 152 2.74 24.03 -1.23
CA PRO A 152 2.08 23.77 -2.52
C PRO A 152 3.02 23.23 -3.60
N ALA A 153 4.26 23.68 -3.65
CA ALA A 153 5.24 23.17 -4.61
C ALA A 153 5.67 21.74 -4.29
N MET A 154 5.77 21.38 -3.01
CA MET A 154 6.04 20.01 -2.57
C MET A 154 4.87 19.08 -2.89
N LEU A 155 3.64 19.53 -2.65
CA LEU A 155 2.42 18.80 -2.99
C LEU A 155 2.32 18.56 -4.50
N ASN A 156 2.49 19.61 -5.32
CA ASN A 156 2.46 19.46 -6.77
C ASN A 156 3.48 18.42 -7.25
N HIS A 157 4.70 18.45 -6.71
CA HIS A 157 5.72 17.46 -7.03
C HIS A 157 5.27 16.04 -6.65
N ALA A 158 4.73 15.82 -5.45
CA ALA A 158 4.24 14.53 -4.98
C ALA A 158 3.07 14.03 -5.86
N VAL A 159 2.13 14.89 -6.22
CA VAL A 159 0.98 14.55 -7.09
C VAL A 159 1.44 14.16 -8.49
N VAL A 160 2.37 14.91 -9.09
CA VAL A 160 2.93 14.53 -10.41
C VAL A 160 3.59 13.15 -10.33
N ARG A 161 4.36 12.87 -9.27
CA ARG A 161 4.97 11.55 -9.07
C ARG A 161 3.97 10.45 -8.76
N TYR A 162 2.88 10.76 -8.08
CA TYR A 162 1.78 9.84 -7.88
C TYR A 162 1.21 9.36 -9.23
N PHE A 163 0.84 10.27 -10.12
CA PHE A 163 0.27 9.90 -11.42
C PHE A 163 1.27 9.21 -12.36
N THR A 164 2.57 9.49 -12.22
CA THR A 164 3.60 8.89 -13.09
C THR A 164 4.12 7.54 -12.59
N LEU A 165 4.07 7.26 -11.30
CA LEU A 165 4.66 6.06 -10.70
C LEU A 165 3.63 5.15 -10.03
N VAL A 166 2.73 5.74 -9.22
CA VAL A 166 1.81 4.98 -8.39
C VAL A 166 0.57 4.57 -9.17
N PHE A 167 -0.06 5.51 -9.86
CA PHE A 167 -1.31 5.26 -10.59
C PHE A 167 -1.20 4.13 -11.62
N PRO A 168 -0.12 4.00 -12.44
CA PRO A 168 0.06 2.84 -13.31
C PRO A 168 0.15 1.50 -12.57
N LEU A 169 0.78 1.47 -11.39
CA LEU A 169 0.82 0.28 -10.56
C LEU A 169 -0.57 -0.12 -10.06
N LEU A 170 -1.39 0.87 -9.64
CA LEU A 170 -2.75 0.60 -9.20
C LEU A 170 -3.66 0.09 -10.33
N ILE A 171 -3.47 0.59 -11.56
CA ILE A 171 -4.15 0.03 -12.74
C ILE A 171 -3.74 -1.45 -12.93
N GLY A 172 -2.44 -1.76 -12.83
CA GLY A 172 -1.93 -3.12 -12.92
C GLY A 172 -2.49 -4.03 -11.82
N ALA A 173 -2.56 -3.56 -10.58
CA ALA A 173 -3.17 -4.25 -9.46
C ALA A 173 -4.63 -4.61 -9.74
N SER A 174 -5.43 -3.58 -10.08
CA SER A 174 -6.87 -3.75 -10.34
C SER A 174 -7.14 -4.69 -11.51
N ALA A 175 -6.31 -4.64 -12.57
CA ALA A 175 -6.43 -5.57 -13.69
C ALA A 175 -6.10 -7.02 -13.26
N ALA A 176 -5.03 -7.22 -12.49
CA ALA A 176 -4.63 -8.54 -12.04
C ALA A 176 -5.66 -9.16 -11.07
N GLU A 177 -6.20 -8.38 -10.13
CA GLU A 177 -7.26 -8.83 -9.23
C GLU A 177 -8.55 -9.18 -9.98
N THR A 178 -8.93 -8.35 -10.97
CA THR A 178 -10.09 -8.64 -11.81
C THR A 178 -9.92 -9.95 -12.58
N ILE A 179 -8.72 -10.22 -13.11
CA ILE A 179 -8.43 -11.48 -13.80
C ILE A 179 -8.54 -12.69 -12.85
N LEU A 180 -8.04 -12.55 -11.61
CA LEU A 180 -8.17 -13.60 -10.62
C LEU A 180 -9.63 -13.85 -10.24
N PHE A 181 -10.40 -12.79 -10.04
CA PHE A 181 -11.83 -12.86 -9.79
C PHE A 181 -12.58 -13.63 -10.90
N LEU A 182 -12.33 -13.29 -12.16
CA LEU A 182 -12.97 -13.96 -13.30
C LEU A 182 -12.56 -15.43 -13.49
N ARG A 183 -11.44 -15.86 -12.91
CA ARG A 183 -10.97 -17.26 -12.95
C ARG A 183 -11.45 -18.10 -11.75
N GLY A 184 -11.81 -17.47 -10.66
CA GLY A 184 -12.27 -18.13 -9.45
C GLY A 184 -13.79 -18.27 -9.33
N GLY A 185 -14.57 -17.61 -10.19
CA GLY A 185 -16.00 -17.80 -10.37
C GLY A 185 -16.27 -18.73 -11.54
#